data_d44e9b2117631ec9be31ff39563d67b2
#
_entry.id   d44e9b2117631ec9be31ff39563d67b2
#
_cell.length_a   1.000
_cell.length_b   1.000
_cell.length_c   1.000
_cell.angle_alpha   90.00
_cell.angle_beta   90.00
_cell.angle_gamma   90.00
#
_symmetry.space_group_name_H-M   'P 1'
#
loop_
_entity.id
_entity.type
_entity.pdbx_description
1 polymer ?
#
loop_
_entity_poly.entity_id
_entity_poly.type
_entity_poly.pdbx_seq_one_letter_code
_entity_poly.pdbx_strand_id
1 'polypeptide(L)'
;MNAKVRLQLSAMMFLQFFVWGAWYVTAPNYLGTIGFTAGDIGWTYAVGPIAAIISPFFVGMIADRFFAAQHVMAAMHLLGGVLMFVAAGMMKGGSSPGSINFMIFLSQLTYYPTLAMSNTLAMKNIADTERDFPSIRVLGTIGWIIAGFALSWLGWSTQINMFYLAAVTGILLGLFSLSLPHTPPTQTGKVTAG
;
A
#
# COMPACT_ATOMS: atom_id res chain seq x y z
N MET A 1 0.80 -11.14 -23.98
CA MET A 1 0.73 -9.84 -23.25
C MET A 1 1.74 -8.87 -23.81
N ASN A 2 1.38 -7.58 -23.94
CA ASN A 2 2.31 -6.52 -24.37
C ASN A 2 3.42 -6.33 -23.32
N ALA A 3 4.70 -6.26 -23.75
CA ALA A 3 5.85 -6.12 -22.85
C ALA A 3 5.78 -4.87 -21.93
N LYS A 4 5.25 -3.75 -22.44
CA LYS A 4 5.03 -2.54 -21.67
C LYS A 4 4.03 -2.77 -20.53
N VAL A 5 2.90 -3.40 -20.81
CA VAL A 5 1.88 -3.72 -19.79
C VAL A 5 2.45 -4.65 -18.73
N ARG A 6 3.19 -5.69 -19.15
CA ARG A 6 3.86 -6.61 -18.22
C ARG A 6 4.81 -5.87 -17.27
N LEU A 7 5.64 -4.97 -17.81
CA LEU A 7 6.57 -4.19 -17.02
C LEU A 7 5.83 -3.27 -16.01
N GLN A 8 4.77 -2.59 -16.46
CA GLN A 8 3.96 -1.72 -15.61
C GLN A 8 3.33 -2.49 -14.44
N LEU A 9 2.71 -3.65 -14.72
CA LEU A 9 2.08 -4.49 -13.69
C LEU A 9 3.12 -5.08 -12.72
N SER A 10 4.28 -5.48 -13.26
CA SER A 10 5.40 -6.00 -12.45
C SER A 10 5.96 -4.93 -11.51
N ALA A 11 6.19 -3.72 -12.01
CA ALA A 11 6.66 -2.60 -11.21
C ALA A 11 5.63 -2.18 -10.15
N MET A 12 4.34 -2.16 -10.51
CA MET A 12 3.25 -1.93 -9.56
C MET A 12 3.27 -2.94 -8.42
N MET A 13 3.35 -4.24 -8.72
CA MET A 13 3.40 -5.29 -7.69
C MET A 13 4.62 -5.17 -6.81
N PHE A 14 5.78 -4.91 -7.40
CA PHE A 14 7.01 -4.69 -6.65
C PHE A 14 6.86 -3.52 -5.67
N LEU A 15 6.45 -2.35 -6.15
CA LEU A 15 6.29 -1.16 -5.32
C LEU A 15 5.20 -1.31 -4.26
N GLN A 16 4.08 -1.98 -4.59
CA GLN A 16 2.97 -2.24 -3.67
C GLN A 16 3.45 -2.91 -2.38
N PHE A 17 4.26 -3.93 -2.49
CA PHE A 17 4.77 -4.67 -1.33
C PHE A 17 6.07 -4.09 -0.77
N PHE A 18 6.83 -3.37 -1.56
CA PHE A 18 7.98 -2.60 -1.07
C PHE A 18 7.54 -1.54 -0.05
N VAL A 19 6.45 -0.79 -0.33
CA VAL A 19 5.88 0.19 0.62
C VAL A 19 5.61 -0.46 1.97
N TRP A 20 5.01 -1.63 1.99
CA TRP A 20 4.70 -2.35 3.22
C TRP A 20 5.96 -2.88 3.91
N GLY A 21 6.86 -3.53 3.15
CA GLY A 21 8.13 -4.06 3.65
C GLY A 21 9.08 -3.00 4.19
N ALA A 22 8.95 -1.76 3.71
CA ALA A 22 9.83 -0.64 4.11
C ALA A 22 9.69 -0.20 5.57
N TRP A 23 8.65 -0.62 6.30
CA TRP A 23 8.47 -0.22 7.70
C TRP A 23 7.91 -1.33 8.60
N TYR A 24 7.03 -2.18 8.08
CA TYR A 24 6.19 -3.06 8.88
C TYR A 24 6.96 -4.02 9.80
N VAL A 25 8.00 -4.65 9.30
CA VAL A 25 8.77 -5.65 10.07
C VAL A 25 9.66 -5.00 11.13
N THR A 26 10.23 -3.83 10.83
CA THR A 26 11.24 -3.17 11.65
C THR A 26 10.68 -2.04 12.51
N ALA A 27 9.40 -1.67 12.34
CA ALA A 27 8.75 -0.61 13.10
C ALA A 27 8.97 -0.70 14.63
N PRO A 28 8.85 -1.87 15.29
CA PRO A 28 9.04 -1.95 16.75
C PRO A 28 10.43 -1.51 17.20
N ASN A 29 11.46 -1.73 16.38
CA ASN A 29 12.82 -1.37 16.71
C ASN A 29 12.97 0.15 16.92
N TYR A 30 12.32 0.94 16.07
CA TYR A 30 12.32 2.40 16.21
C TYR A 30 11.28 2.89 17.21
N LEU A 31 10.05 2.39 17.17
CA LEU A 31 8.96 2.84 18.05
C LEU A 31 9.31 2.66 19.53
N GLY A 32 10.01 1.57 19.90
CA GLY A 32 10.51 1.37 21.26
C GLY A 32 11.49 2.45 21.69
N THR A 33 12.30 3.01 20.79
CA THR A 33 13.27 4.07 21.12
C THR A 33 12.61 5.42 21.39
N ILE A 34 11.39 5.64 20.91
CA ILE A 34 10.63 6.88 21.10
C ILE A 34 9.54 6.75 22.18
N GLY A 35 9.63 5.73 23.03
CA GLY A 35 8.79 5.58 24.23
C GLY A 35 7.47 4.82 24.02
N PHE A 36 7.30 4.10 22.90
CA PHE A 36 6.17 3.19 22.74
C PHE A 36 6.30 2.00 23.68
N THR A 37 5.26 1.72 24.45
CA THR A 37 5.12 0.50 25.23
C THR A 37 4.80 -0.70 24.34
N ALA A 38 4.91 -1.91 24.88
CA ALA A 38 4.49 -3.11 24.17
C ALA A 38 3.01 -3.06 23.73
N GLY A 39 2.15 -2.43 24.56
CA GLY A 39 0.74 -2.20 24.22
C GLY A 39 0.57 -1.23 23.06
N ASP A 40 1.34 -0.14 23.02
CA ASP A 40 1.30 0.83 21.92
C ASP A 40 1.75 0.21 20.60
N ILE A 41 2.81 -0.62 20.63
CA ILE A 41 3.29 -1.39 19.46
C ILE A 41 2.22 -2.40 19.02
N GLY A 42 1.56 -3.07 19.98
CA GLY A 42 0.43 -3.96 19.70
C GLY A 42 -0.68 -3.23 18.93
N TRP A 43 -1.02 -2.00 19.33
CA TRP A 43 -1.97 -1.16 18.60
C TRP A 43 -1.46 -0.76 17.20
N THR A 44 -0.17 -0.45 17.05
CA THR A 44 0.42 -0.18 15.72
C THR A 44 0.16 -1.31 14.73
N TYR A 45 0.23 -2.56 15.19
CA TYR A 45 -0.06 -3.73 14.36
C TYR A 45 -1.57 -4.04 14.23
N ALA A 46 -2.37 -3.71 15.24
CA ALA A 46 -3.81 -3.94 15.20
C ALA A 46 -4.55 -3.00 14.23
N VAL A 47 -4.07 -1.76 14.05
CA VAL A 47 -4.73 -0.78 13.16
C VAL A 47 -4.77 -1.24 11.70
N GLY A 48 -3.80 -2.02 11.25
CA GLY A 48 -3.77 -2.57 9.90
C GLY A 48 -4.93 -3.51 9.61
N PRO A 49 -5.07 -4.64 10.32
CA PRO A 49 -6.21 -5.54 10.18
C PRO A 49 -7.57 -4.85 10.37
N ILE A 50 -7.69 -3.90 11.30
CA ILE A 50 -8.91 -3.11 11.48
C ILE A 50 -9.20 -2.30 10.21
N ALA A 51 -8.20 -1.63 9.66
CA ALA A 51 -8.33 -0.90 8.40
C ALA A 51 -8.72 -1.83 7.24
N ALA A 52 -8.17 -3.05 7.18
CA ALA A 52 -8.50 -4.05 6.17
C ALA A 52 -9.97 -4.49 6.22
N ILE A 53 -10.57 -4.53 7.41
CA ILE A 53 -12.00 -4.85 7.57
C ILE A 53 -12.88 -3.68 7.15
N ILE A 54 -12.49 -2.46 7.50
CA ILE A 54 -13.31 -1.25 7.32
C ILE A 54 -13.23 -0.73 5.88
N SER A 55 -12.04 -0.69 5.30
CA SER A 55 -11.77 0.00 4.04
C SER A 55 -12.54 -0.54 2.81
N PRO A 56 -12.83 -1.84 2.66
CA PRO A 56 -13.60 -2.34 1.52
C PRO A 56 -15.03 -1.77 1.46
N PHE A 57 -15.63 -1.43 2.60
CA PHE A 57 -16.97 -0.83 2.63
C PHE A 57 -17.01 0.56 1.97
N PHE A 58 -15.93 1.33 2.08
CA PHE A 58 -15.86 2.66 1.50
C PHE A 58 -15.25 2.63 0.10
N VAL A 59 -14.13 1.94 -0.07
CA VAL A 59 -13.38 1.95 -1.33
C VAL A 59 -14.03 1.03 -2.37
N GLY A 60 -14.46 -0.19 -1.99
CA GLY A 60 -15.11 -1.12 -2.91
C GLY A 60 -16.43 -0.57 -3.46
N MET A 61 -17.28 0.00 -2.58
CA MET A 61 -18.58 0.55 -3.02
C MET A 61 -18.46 1.78 -3.91
N ILE A 62 -17.48 2.65 -3.66
CA ILE A 62 -17.35 3.93 -4.36
C ILE A 62 -16.40 3.79 -5.55
N ALA A 63 -15.22 3.22 -5.31
CA ALA A 63 -14.16 3.17 -6.29
C ALA A 63 -14.48 2.23 -7.46
N ASP A 64 -14.92 1.01 -7.17
CA ASP A 64 -15.22 0.01 -8.20
C ASP A 64 -16.44 0.38 -9.05
N ARG A 65 -17.27 1.29 -8.59
CA ARG A 65 -18.48 1.70 -9.28
C ARG A 65 -18.31 2.93 -10.16
N PHE A 66 -17.48 3.88 -9.75
CA PHE A 66 -17.45 5.21 -10.38
C PHE A 66 -16.11 5.57 -11.02
N PHE A 67 -15.01 4.94 -10.63
CA PHE A 67 -13.68 5.36 -11.05
C PHE A 67 -12.87 4.20 -11.63
N ALA A 68 -12.01 4.52 -12.59
CA ALA A 68 -11.06 3.55 -13.12
C ALA A 68 -10.02 3.17 -12.05
N ALA A 69 -9.70 1.88 -11.96
CA ALA A 69 -8.90 1.30 -10.86
C ALA A 69 -7.54 1.98 -10.68
N GLN A 70 -6.86 2.34 -11.77
CA GLN A 70 -5.56 3.02 -11.69
C GLN A 70 -5.65 4.41 -11.05
N HIS A 71 -6.75 5.13 -11.22
CA HIS A 71 -6.95 6.46 -10.61
C HIS A 71 -7.24 6.32 -9.11
N VAL A 72 -8.01 5.31 -8.73
CA VAL A 72 -8.24 5.03 -7.30
C VAL A 72 -6.95 4.61 -6.61
N MET A 73 -6.17 3.73 -7.22
CA MET A 73 -4.84 3.37 -6.70
C MET A 73 -3.94 4.59 -6.56
N ALA A 74 -3.91 5.48 -7.57
CA ALA A 74 -3.15 6.71 -7.49
C ALA A 74 -3.56 7.58 -6.30
N ALA A 75 -4.86 7.85 -6.15
CA ALA A 75 -5.39 8.66 -5.06
C ALA A 75 -5.09 8.04 -3.68
N MET A 76 -5.32 6.73 -3.54
CA MET A 76 -5.08 6.02 -2.28
C MET A 76 -3.60 6.04 -1.88
N HIS A 77 -2.69 5.76 -2.81
CA HIS A 77 -1.26 5.77 -2.51
C HIS A 77 -0.69 7.17 -2.28
N LEU A 78 -1.15 8.18 -3.01
CA LEU A 78 -0.76 9.57 -2.75
C LEU A 78 -1.21 10.01 -1.36
N LEU A 79 -2.48 9.79 -1.03
CA LEU A 79 -3.01 10.14 0.29
C LEU A 79 -2.33 9.34 1.40
N GLY A 80 -2.19 8.02 1.23
CA GLY A 80 -1.54 7.14 2.21
C GLY A 80 -0.07 7.48 2.45
N GLY A 81 0.66 7.82 1.39
CA GLY A 81 2.05 8.28 1.49
C GLY A 81 2.17 9.60 2.24
N VAL A 82 1.29 10.57 1.98
CA VAL A 82 1.24 11.84 2.72
C VAL A 82 0.91 11.60 4.19
N LEU A 83 -0.09 10.77 4.50
CA LEU A 83 -0.46 10.42 5.88
C LEU A 83 0.69 9.72 6.62
N MET A 84 1.42 8.81 5.96
CA MET A 84 2.59 8.16 6.55
C MET A 84 3.74 9.16 6.77
N PHE A 85 3.93 10.11 5.86
CA PHE A 85 4.90 11.20 6.03
C PHE A 85 4.55 12.08 7.24
N VAL A 86 3.26 12.40 7.42
CA VAL A 86 2.76 13.15 8.60
C VAL A 86 2.99 12.32 9.87
N ALA A 87 2.69 11.02 9.85
CA ALA A 87 2.95 10.13 11.00
C ALA A 87 4.43 10.14 11.41
N ALA A 88 5.35 10.07 10.43
CA ALA A 88 6.78 10.19 10.69
C ALA A 88 7.15 11.56 11.29
N GLY A 89 6.56 12.63 10.78
CA GLY A 89 6.72 13.98 11.36
C GLY A 89 6.24 14.07 12.81
N MET A 90 5.11 13.44 13.13
CA MET A 90 4.56 13.35 14.49
C MET A 90 5.48 12.55 15.42
N MET A 91 6.07 11.43 14.95
CA MET A 91 7.06 10.67 15.70
C MET A 91 8.28 11.54 16.04
N LYS A 92 8.81 12.28 15.05
CA LYS A 92 9.94 13.19 15.26
C LYS A 92 9.59 14.36 16.19
N GLY A 93 8.35 14.83 16.16
CA GLY A 93 7.84 15.91 17.02
C GLY A 93 7.46 15.48 18.43
N GLY A 94 7.61 14.19 18.79
CA GLY A 94 7.30 13.69 20.15
C GLY A 94 5.80 13.62 20.44
N SER A 95 4.95 13.44 19.44
CA SER A 95 3.52 13.23 19.63
C SER A 95 3.24 11.95 20.41
N SER A 96 2.06 11.87 21.07
CA SER A 96 1.68 10.68 21.83
C SER A 96 1.56 9.43 20.95
N PRO A 97 1.86 8.21 21.46
CA PRO A 97 1.70 6.96 20.75
C PRO A 97 0.30 6.77 20.14
N GLY A 98 -0.74 7.15 20.89
CA GLY A 98 -2.13 7.07 20.42
C GLY A 98 -2.40 7.93 19.18
N SER A 99 -1.88 9.18 19.16
CA SER A 99 -2.02 10.08 18.02
C SER A 99 -1.25 9.57 16.79
N ILE A 100 -0.05 9.03 16.99
CA ILE A 100 0.76 8.43 15.93
C ILE A 100 0.05 7.20 15.36
N ASN A 101 -0.44 6.30 16.22
CA ASN A 101 -1.18 5.11 15.80
C ASN A 101 -2.46 5.45 15.05
N PHE A 102 -3.15 6.52 15.43
CA PHE A 102 -4.31 7.01 14.69
C PHE A 102 -3.93 7.49 13.28
N MET A 103 -2.81 8.21 13.15
CA MET A 103 -2.33 8.65 11.84
C MET A 103 -1.89 7.47 10.96
N ILE A 104 -1.22 6.47 11.55
CA ILE A 104 -0.91 5.20 10.86
C ILE A 104 -2.21 4.51 10.43
N PHE A 105 -3.23 4.44 11.28
CA PHE A 105 -4.52 3.87 10.93
C PHE A 105 -5.14 4.53 9.69
N LEU A 106 -5.15 5.86 9.62
CA LEU A 106 -5.64 6.59 8.45
C LEU A 106 -4.83 6.24 7.18
N SER A 107 -3.51 6.13 7.30
CA SER A 107 -2.66 5.66 6.20
C SER A 107 -3.01 4.22 5.79
N GLN A 108 -3.27 3.32 6.75
CA GLN A 108 -3.63 1.93 6.45
C GLN A 108 -5.03 1.81 5.83
N LEU A 109 -5.98 2.69 6.16
CA LEU A 109 -7.29 2.75 5.49
C LEU A 109 -7.17 3.02 3.98
N THR A 110 -6.13 3.71 3.56
CA THR A 110 -5.85 3.94 2.14
C THR A 110 -5.03 2.81 1.50
N TYR A 111 -4.15 2.17 2.25
CA TYR A 111 -3.24 1.14 1.75
C TYR A 111 -3.93 -0.22 1.55
N TYR A 112 -4.67 -0.72 2.54
CA TYR A 112 -5.22 -2.08 2.50
C TYR A 112 -6.13 -2.36 1.29
N PRO A 113 -7.04 -1.47 0.87
CA PRO A 113 -7.86 -1.73 -0.31
C PRO A 113 -7.03 -1.88 -1.59
N THR A 114 -5.89 -1.20 -1.67
CA THR A 114 -5.03 -1.28 -2.86
C THR A 114 -4.37 -2.65 -3.04
N LEU A 115 -4.29 -3.48 -2.00
CA LEU A 115 -3.81 -4.86 -2.10
C LEU A 115 -4.72 -5.72 -3.00
N ALA A 116 -6.03 -5.64 -2.81
CA ALA A 116 -6.99 -6.32 -3.66
C ALA A 116 -7.05 -5.68 -5.06
N MET A 117 -7.03 -4.34 -5.10
CA MET A 117 -7.09 -3.59 -6.37
C MET A 117 -5.89 -3.86 -7.26
N SER A 118 -4.68 -3.98 -6.73
CA SER A 118 -3.48 -4.30 -7.51
C SER A 118 -3.59 -5.68 -8.17
N ASN A 119 -4.11 -6.68 -7.46
CA ASN A 119 -4.37 -8.00 -8.02
C ASN A 119 -5.45 -7.95 -9.12
N THR A 120 -6.57 -7.28 -8.86
CA THR A 120 -7.67 -7.12 -9.83
C THR A 120 -7.20 -6.39 -11.09
N LEU A 121 -6.44 -5.29 -10.92
CA LEU A 121 -5.90 -4.52 -12.04
C LEU A 121 -4.94 -5.37 -12.87
N ALA A 122 -4.07 -6.15 -12.24
CA ALA A 122 -3.18 -7.06 -12.93
C ALA A 122 -3.97 -8.12 -13.72
N MET A 123 -4.92 -8.82 -13.08
CA MET A 123 -5.70 -9.88 -13.72
C MET A 123 -6.57 -9.38 -14.87
N LYS A 124 -7.13 -8.16 -14.78
CA LYS A 124 -7.93 -7.56 -15.87
C LYS A 124 -7.11 -7.15 -17.09
N ASN A 125 -5.81 -6.99 -16.97
CA ASN A 125 -4.93 -6.52 -18.04
C ASN A 125 -4.00 -7.59 -18.62
N ILE A 126 -4.20 -8.87 -18.26
CA ILE A 126 -3.49 -10.03 -18.79
C ILE A 126 -4.47 -10.98 -19.45
N ALA A 127 -4.06 -11.59 -20.56
CA ALA A 127 -4.92 -12.49 -21.33
C ALA A 127 -5.05 -13.88 -20.71
N ASP A 128 -3.97 -14.39 -20.13
CA ASP A 128 -3.88 -15.71 -19.50
C ASP A 128 -3.44 -15.53 -18.05
N THR A 129 -4.43 -15.50 -17.15
CA THR A 129 -4.20 -15.25 -15.72
C THR A 129 -3.47 -16.41 -15.05
N GLU A 130 -3.73 -17.65 -15.43
CA GLU A 130 -3.09 -18.81 -14.84
C GLU A 130 -1.59 -18.84 -15.14
N ARG A 131 -1.21 -18.48 -16.35
CA ARG A 131 0.19 -18.49 -16.80
C ARG A 131 0.95 -17.23 -16.38
N ASP A 132 0.36 -16.05 -16.58
CA ASP A 132 1.10 -14.78 -16.52
C ASP A 132 1.03 -14.12 -15.14
N PHE A 133 -0.09 -14.26 -14.39
CA PHE A 133 -0.26 -13.61 -13.09
C PHE A 133 0.76 -14.05 -12.03
N PRO A 134 1.10 -15.33 -11.86
CA PRO A 134 2.09 -15.73 -10.86
C PRO A 134 3.44 -15.04 -11.04
N SER A 135 3.91 -14.88 -12.28
CA SER A 135 5.18 -14.22 -12.60
C SER A 135 5.20 -12.73 -12.31
N ILE A 136 4.05 -12.08 -12.36
CA ILE A 136 3.86 -10.67 -11.98
C ILE A 136 3.73 -10.57 -10.46
N ARG A 137 2.93 -11.43 -9.85
CA ARG A 137 2.65 -11.40 -8.41
C ARG A 137 3.88 -11.69 -7.54
N VAL A 138 4.79 -12.55 -8.00
CA VAL A 138 6.03 -12.85 -7.27
C VAL A 138 6.92 -11.61 -7.09
N LEU A 139 6.83 -10.61 -7.97
CA LEU A 139 7.57 -9.35 -7.84
C LEU A 139 7.16 -8.58 -6.58
N GLY A 140 5.93 -8.78 -6.09
CA GLY A 140 5.54 -8.25 -4.79
C GLY A 140 6.36 -8.83 -3.65
N THR A 141 6.55 -10.16 -3.62
CA THR A 141 7.41 -10.81 -2.62
C THR A 141 8.86 -10.32 -2.72
N ILE A 142 9.37 -10.19 -3.95
CA ILE A 142 10.71 -9.64 -4.19
C ILE A 142 10.79 -8.19 -3.69
N GLY A 143 9.78 -7.36 -3.93
CA GLY A 143 9.73 -5.99 -3.43
C GLY A 143 9.78 -5.91 -1.90
N TRP A 144 9.05 -6.78 -1.22
CA TRP A 144 9.09 -6.90 0.25
C TRP A 144 10.49 -7.26 0.75
N ILE A 145 11.10 -8.27 0.16
CA ILE A 145 12.45 -8.73 0.53
C ILE A 145 13.48 -7.63 0.30
N ILE A 146 13.44 -6.97 -0.86
CA ILE A 146 14.36 -5.89 -1.19
C ILE A 146 14.18 -4.69 -0.26
N ALA A 147 12.97 -4.37 0.17
CA ALA A 147 12.72 -3.32 1.16
C ALA A 147 13.45 -3.63 2.49
N GLY A 148 13.35 -4.87 2.98
CA GLY A 148 14.06 -5.31 4.18
C GLY A 148 15.59 -5.24 4.04
N PHE A 149 16.12 -5.68 2.90
CA PHE A 149 17.56 -5.57 2.62
C PHE A 149 18.02 -4.09 2.52
N ALA A 150 17.23 -3.24 1.88
CA ALA A 150 17.54 -1.80 1.77
C ALA A 150 17.62 -1.15 3.16
N LEU A 151 16.66 -1.43 4.05
CA LEU A 151 16.69 -0.93 5.43
C LEU A 151 17.92 -1.39 6.20
N SER A 152 18.29 -2.66 6.05
CA SER A 152 19.47 -3.23 6.71
C SER A 152 20.76 -2.62 6.19
N TRP A 153 20.91 -2.56 4.86
CA TRP A 153 22.12 -2.03 4.21
C TRP A 153 22.33 -0.54 4.46
N LEU A 154 21.24 0.25 4.51
CA LEU A 154 21.28 1.68 4.79
C LEU A 154 21.41 1.99 6.31
N GLY A 155 21.35 0.96 7.17
CA GLY A 155 21.35 1.15 8.63
C GLY A 155 20.07 1.80 9.17
N TRP A 156 18.95 1.69 8.43
CA TRP A 156 17.68 2.35 8.78
C TRP A 156 16.71 1.48 9.57
N SER A 157 17.07 0.23 9.87
CA SER A 157 16.20 -0.74 10.57
C SER A 157 15.80 -0.32 11.99
N THR A 158 16.45 0.68 12.56
CA THR A 158 16.17 1.25 13.89
C THR A 158 15.94 2.76 13.83
N GLN A 159 15.69 3.30 12.64
CA GLN A 159 15.60 4.74 12.43
C GLN A 159 14.26 5.13 11.81
N ILE A 160 13.84 6.36 12.06
CA ILE A 160 12.63 6.96 11.47
C ILE A 160 12.61 6.92 9.93
N ASN A 161 13.78 6.79 9.30
CA ASN A 161 13.94 6.76 7.86
C ASN A 161 13.14 5.64 7.19
N MET A 162 12.82 4.55 7.92
CA MET A 162 11.94 3.50 7.42
C MET A 162 10.54 4.02 7.07
N PHE A 163 9.98 4.89 7.90
CA PHE A 163 8.65 5.49 7.66
C PHE A 163 8.69 6.50 6.53
N TYR A 164 9.75 7.29 6.42
CA TYR A 164 9.95 8.18 5.27
C TYR A 164 10.14 7.42 3.97
N LEU A 165 10.87 6.30 3.99
CA LEU A 165 11.04 5.43 2.81
C LEU A 165 9.68 4.88 2.35
N ALA A 166 8.86 4.39 3.29
CA ALA A 166 7.50 3.93 3.00
C ALA A 166 6.63 5.05 2.42
N ALA A 167 6.67 6.24 3.01
CA ALA A 167 5.92 7.41 2.57
C ALA A 167 6.31 7.83 1.14
N VAL A 168 7.60 8.00 0.88
CA VAL A 168 8.11 8.40 -0.44
C VAL A 168 7.77 7.34 -1.49
N THR A 169 8.00 6.05 -1.19
CA THR A 169 7.67 4.97 -2.13
C THR A 169 6.17 4.90 -2.37
N GLY A 170 5.34 5.13 -1.37
CA GLY A 170 3.89 5.24 -1.52
C GLY A 170 3.48 6.35 -2.48
N ILE A 171 4.05 7.55 -2.32
CA ILE A 171 3.82 8.68 -3.23
C ILE A 171 4.28 8.34 -4.66
N LEU A 172 5.47 7.76 -4.80
CA LEU A 172 5.98 7.32 -6.11
C LEU A 172 5.06 6.28 -6.76
N LEU A 173 4.57 5.31 -6.01
CA LEU A 173 3.59 4.34 -6.51
C LEU A 173 2.27 5.02 -6.91
N GLY A 174 1.82 6.02 -6.14
CA GLY A 174 0.65 6.81 -6.48
C GLY A 174 0.80 7.53 -7.82
N LEU A 175 1.91 8.22 -8.03
CA LEU A 175 2.23 8.87 -9.31
C LEU A 175 2.38 7.86 -10.45
N PHE A 176 3.08 6.75 -10.19
CA PHE A 176 3.26 5.68 -11.17
C PHE A 176 1.93 5.03 -11.57
N SER A 177 0.98 4.93 -10.64
CA SER A 177 -0.34 4.35 -10.90
C SER A 177 -1.12 5.09 -11.99
N LEU A 178 -0.86 6.38 -12.20
CA LEU A 178 -1.45 7.14 -13.31
C LEU A 178 -1.00 6.65 -14.70
N SER A 179 0.13 5.96 -14.77
CA SER A 179 0.67 5.38 -16.02
C SER A 179 0.18 3.96 -16.29
N LEU A 180 -0.50 3.32 -15.34
CA LEU A 180 -1.00 1.94 -15.47
C LEU A 180 -2.07 1.83 -16.57
N PRO A 181 -2.29 0.63 -17.11
CA PRO A 181 -3.31 0.41 -18.13
C PRO A 181 -4.69 0.88 -17.63
N HIS A 182 -5.44 1.54 -18.53
CA HIS A 182 -6.79 2.00 -18.20
C HIS A 182 -7.69 0.80 -17.89
N THR A 183 -8.17 0.76 -16.66
CA THR A 183 -9.01 -0.33 -16.14
C THR A 183 -10.31 0.28 -15.63
N PRO A 184 -11.34 0.34 -16.50
CA PRO A 184 -12.61 0.96 -16.15
C PRO A 184 -13.32 0.21 -15.02
N PRO A 185 -14.25 0.87 -14.32
CA PRO A 185 -15.04 0.25 -13.26
C PRO A 185 -15.83 -0.94 -13.81
N THR A 186 -16.04 -1.95 -12.97
CA THR A 186 -16.90 -3.08 -13.32
C THR A 186 -18.33 -2.57 -13.31
N GLN A 187 -18.99 -2.50 -14.47
CA GLN A 187 -20.40 -2.18 -14.55
C GLN A 187 -21.19 -3.30 -13.86
N THR A 188 -21.57 -3.09 -12.62
CA THR A 188 -22.53 -3.95 -11.94
C THR A 188 -23.92 -3.64 -12.49
N GLY A 189 -24.41 -4.59 -13.33
CA GLY A 189 -25.86 -4.77 -13.52
C GLY A 189 -26.55 -3.78 -14.45
N LYS A 190 -26.52 -4.06 -15.76
CA LYS A 190 -27.81 -4.07 -16.47
C LYS A 190 -28.54 -5.33 -15.95
N VAL A 191 -29.40 -5.17 -14.97
CA VAL A 191 -30.51 -6.10 -14.78
C VAL A 191 -31.34 -5.97 -16.04
N THR A 192 -31.15 -6.87 -17.00
CA THR A 192 -32.13 -7.12 -18.05
C THR A 192 -33.36 -7.65 -17.35
N ALA A 193 -34.33 -6.76 -17.09
CA ALA A 193 -35.71 -7.17 -16.86
C ALA A 193 -36.17 -7.82 -18.15
N GLY A 194 -36.23 -9.17 -18.15
CA GLY A 194 -36.96 -9.98 -19.09
C GLY A 194 -38.25 -10.44 -18.43
#